data_2b916275ee1e63ab9cb264f29cd87a47
#
_entry.id   2b916275ee1e63ab9cb264f29cd87a47
#
_cell.length_a   1.000
_cell.length_b   1.000
_cell.length_c   1.000
_cell.angle_alpha   90.00
_cell.angle_beta   90.00
_cell.angle_gamma   90.00
#
_symmetry.space_group_name_H-M   'P 1'
#
loop_
_entity.id
_entity.type
_entity.pdbx_description
1 polymer ?
#
loop_
_entity_poly.entity_id
_entity_poly.type
_entity_poly.pdbx_seq_one_letter_code
_entity_poly.pdbx_strand_id
1 'polypeptide(L)'
;MEASGVGGDLFGNMIADKDRMILNALLDELTDFVRENDQERCFPKKAWTRESTRNFIHYHLNNGTLLIVRSDDVVVGLATWFRWRKDEVPSLSPEEIFQNPPPFRADGEIIYLSDVVATEAGAFNAMMKAFAKKNPDYADLELWGSRLSKKTGVTRPVKYTRRLVDLGRK
;
A
#
# COMPACT_ATOMS: atom_id res chain seq x y z
N MET A 1 17.99 -51.83 -13.37
CA MET A 1 17.84 -51.19 -12.05
C MET A 1 17.87 -49.68 -12.24
N GLU A 2 16.72 -49.09 -12.22
CA GLU A 2 16.57 -47.63 -12.33
C GLU A 2 16.76 -47.02 -10.96
N ALA A 3 17.73 -46.09 -10.84
CA ALA A 3 17.86 -45.26 -9.67
C ALA A 3 16.92 -44.04 -9.86
N SER A 4 15.78 -44.09 -9.18
CA SER A 4 14.80 -42.99 -9.13
C SER A 4 15.40 -41.77 -8.45
N GLY A 5 15.50 -40.65 -9.20
CA GLY A 5 15.93 -39.38 -8.71
C GLY A 5 14.89 -38.76 -7.77
N VAL A 6 15.14 -38.82 -6.47
CA VAL A 6 14.33 -38.18 -5.41
C VAL A 6 14.95 -36.85 -4.95
N GLY A 7 16.00 -36.34 -5.62
CA GLY A 7 16.77 -35.17 -5.15
C GLY A 7 16.24 -33.78 -5.59
N GLY A 8 15.44 -33.71 -6.64
CA GLY A 8 15.04 -32.41 -7.22
C GLY A 8 13.90 -31.68 -6.48
N ASP A 9 12.98 -32.42 -5.89
CA ASP A 9 11.77 -31.83 -5.27
C ASP A 9 12.01 -31.25 -3.86
N LEU A 10 12.95 -31.81 -3.12
CA LEU A 10 13.22 -31.39 -1.74
C LEU A 10 13.86 -30.00 -1.67
N PHE A 11 14.77 -29.67 -2.56
CA PHE A 11 15.41 -28.35 -2.59
C PHE A 11 14.44 -27.26 -3.09
N GLY A 12 13.62 -27.56 -4.10
CA GLY A 12 12.59 -26.64 -4.59
C GLY A 12 11.56 -26.32 -3.51
N ASN A 13 11.10 -27.30 -2.76
CA ASN A 13 10.16 -27.13 -1.66
C ASN A 13 10.77 -26.36 -0.47
N MET A 14 12.04 -26.59 -0.13
CA MET A 14 12.73 -25.87 0.94
C MET A 14 12.91 -24.36 0.61
N ILE A 15 13.22 -24.01 -0.64
CA ILE A 15 13.34 -22.61 -1.08
C ILE A 15 11.96 -21.93 -1.02
N ALA A 16 10.93 -22.56 -1.56
CA ALA A 16 9.57 -22.04 -1.54
C ALA A 16 9.03 -21.85 -0.11
N ASP A 17 9.35 -22.74 0.82
CA ASP A 17 8.95 -22.62 2.22
C ASP A 17 9.70 -21.48 2.93
N LYS A 18 10.99 -21.29 2.65
CA LYS A 18 11.77 -20.18 3.20
C LYS A 18 11.25 -18.84 2.70
N ASP A 19 10.96 -18.72 1.40
CA ASP A 19 10.42 -17.49 0.80
C ASP A 19 9.03 -17.18 1.38
N ARG A 20 8.22 -18.19 1.60
CA ARG A 20 6.91 -18.05 2.26
C ARG A 20 7.03 -17.57 3.70
N MET A 21 8.01 -18.08 4.46
CA MET A 21 8.26 -17.63 5.83
C MET A 21 8.70 -16.16 5.87
N ILE A 22 9.60 -15.75 4.97
CA ILE A 22 10.06 -14.36 4.86
C ILE A 22 8.89 -13.44 4.51
N LEU A 23 8.07 -13.82 3.54
CA LEU A 23 6.90 -13.04 3.15
C LEU A 23 5.90 -12.89 4.30
N ASN A 24 5.63 -13.98 5.02
CA ASN A 24 4.71 -13.95 6.16
C ASN A 24 5.25 -13.05 7.29
N ALA A 25 6.53 -13.12 7.61
CA ALA A 25 7.15 -12.26 8.61
C ALA A 25 7.06 -10.77 8.21
N LEU A 26 7.31 -10.45 6.94
CA LEU A 26 7.16 -9.09 6.43
C LEU A 26 5.70 -8.61 6.52
N LEU A 27 4.74 -9.44 6.10
CA LEU A 27 3.32 -9.08 6.17
C LEU A 27 2.86 -8.85 7.62
N ASP A 28 3.35 -9.65 8.55
CA ASP A 28 3.04 -9.48 9.97
C ASP A 28 3.63 -8.18 10.53
N GLU A 29 4.90 -7.90 10.24
CA GLU A 29 5.57 -6.65 10.64
C GLU A 29 4.82 -5.42 10.11
N LEU A 30 4.49 -5.39 8.82
CA LEU A 30 3.78 -4.27 8.21
C LEU A 30 2.35 -4.13 8.72
N THR A 31 1.68 -5.24 9.00
CA THR A 31 0.33 -5.25 9.59
C THR A 31 0.35 -4.62 10.97
N ASP A 32 1.30 -5.02 11.79
CA ASP A 32 1.43 -4.48 13.15
C ASP A 32 1.83 -3.00 13.11
N PHE A 33 2.76 -2.61 12.24
CA PHE A 33 3.13 -1.21 12.02
C PHE A 33 1.93 -0.33 11.67
N VAL A 34 1.11 -0.74 10.69
CA VAL A 34 -0.09 0.02 10.29
C VAL A 34 -1.09 0.10 11.45
N ARG A 35 -1.35 -1.01 12.13
CA ARG A 35 -2.33 -1.05 13.23
C ARG A 35 -1.92 -0.22 14.44
N GLU A 36 -0.64 -0.12 14.71
CA GLU A 36 -0.12 0.66 15.83
C GLU A 36 -0.08 2.16 15.53
N ASN A 37 0.20 2.53 14.29
CA ASN A 37 0.51 3.92 13.92
C ASN A 37 -0.57 4.63 13.11
N ASP A 38 -1.45 3.90 12.42
CA ASP A 38 -2.60 4.49 11.71
C ASP A 38 -3.80 4.66 12.64
N GLN A 39 -3.62 5.51 13.65
CA GLN A 39 -4.57 5.57 14.76
C GLN A 39 -5.89 6.28 14.45
N GLU A 40 -6.04 7.06 13.37
CA GLU A 40 -7.22 7.90 13.24
C GLU A 40 -7.58 8.33 11.81
N ARG A 41 -6.85 7.92 10.77
CA ARG A 41 -6.86 8.73 9.55
C ARG A 41 -7.73 8.25 8.39
N CYS A 42 -7.84 6.98 8.12
CA CYS A 42 -8.51 6.54 6.90
C CYS A 42 -9.63 5.55 7.10
N PHE A 43 -9.64 4.82 8.22
CA PHE A 43 -10.64 3.80 8.48
C PHE A 43 -11.20 3.90 9.88
N PRO A 44 -12.50 3.68 10.05
CA PRO A 44 -13.03 3.41 11.39
C PRO A 44 -12.34 2.13 11.89
N LYS A 45 -11.35 2.27 12.76
CA LYS A 45 -10.58 1.17 13.37
C LYS A 45 -11.43 0.02 13.88
N LYS A 46 -12.66 0.31 14.28
CA LYS A 46 -13.61 -0.67 14.81
C LYS A 46 -14.03 -1.72 13.77
N ALA A 47 -13.88 -1.45 12.47
CA ALA A 47 -14.34 -2.34 11.40
C ALA A 47 -13.22 -3.24 10.82
N TRP A 48 -11.94 -2.90 11.06
CA TRP A 48 -10.83 -3.64 10.46
C TRP A 48 -10.18 -4.59 11.45
N THR A 49 -10.28 -5.87 11.14
CA THR A 49 -9.55 -6.92 11.86
C THR A 49 -8.07 -6.91 11.44
N ARG A 50 -7.21 -7.56 12.22
CA ARG A 50 -5.80 -7.78 11.83
C ARG A 50 -5.70 -8.50 10.49
N GLU A 51 -6.56 -9.46 10.24
CA GLU A 51 -6.64 -10.18 8.97
C GLU A 51 -7.00 -9.29 7.80
N SER A 52 -8.00 -8.41 7.96
CA SER A 52 -8.36 -7.44 6.91
C SER A 52 -7.20 -6.51 6.58
N THR A 53 -6.48 -5.99 7.58
CA THR A 53 -5.29 -5.17 7.37
C THR A 53 -4.20 -5.96 6.65
N ARG A 54 -3.96 -7.20 7.04
CA ARG A 54 -2.95 -8.07 6.42
C ARG A 54 -3.28 -8.36 4.95
N ASN A 55 -4.54 -8.65 4.63
CA ASN A 55 -5.00 -8.88 3.27
C ASN A 55 -4.87 -7.63 2.40
N PHE A 56 -5.15 -6.46 2.95
CA PHE A 56 -4.95 -5.18 2.30
C PHE A 56 -3.47 -4.94 1.95
N ILE A 57 -2.56 -5.14 2.89
CA ILE A 57 -1.12 -4.99 2.65
C ILE A 57 -0.64 -6.02 1.61
N HIS A 58 -1.10 -7.26 1.71
CA HIS A 58 -0.77 -8.31 0.75
C HIS A 58 -1.22 -7.96 -0.68
N TYR A 59 -2.43 -7.40 -0.83
CA TYR A 59 -2.90 -6.90 -2.12
C TYR A 59 -1.94 -5.86 -2.71
N HIS A 60 -1.53 -4.86 -1.94
CA HIS A 60 -0.62 -3.81 -2.42
C HIS A 60 0.80 -4.32 -2.69
N LEU A 61 1.27 -5.28 -1.91
CA LEU A 61 2.56 -5.93 -2.14
C LEU A 61 2.56 -6.68 -3.47
N ASN A 62 1.52 -7.46 -3.75
CA ASN A 62 1.38 -8.23 -5.00
C ASN A 62 1.25 -7.34 -6.23
N ASN A 63 0.60 -6.19 -6.11
CA ASN A 63 0.45 -5.23 -7.22
C ASN A 63 1.64 -4.26 -7.34
N GLY A 64 2.61 -4.34 -6.44
CA GLY A 64 3.74 -3.41 -6.43
C GLY A 64 3.33 -1.97 -6.11
N THR A 65 2.21 -1.77 -5.41
CA THR A 65 1.64 -0.48 -5.00
C THR A 65 1.85 -0.19 -3.52
N LEU A 66 2.96 -0.66 -2.99
CA LEU A 66 3.41 -0.48 -1.62
C LEU A 66 4.81 0.14 -1.61
N LEU A 67 5.03 1.10 -0.73
CA LEU A 67 6.34 1.63 -0.36
C LEU A 67 6.58 1.45 1.12
N ILE A 68 7.81 1.09 1.47
CA ILE A 68 8.27 0.93 2.85
C ILE A 68 9.52 1.78 3.01
N VAL A 69 9.56 2.57 4.06
CA VAL A 69 10.76 3.30 4.50
C VAL A 69 11.24 2.69 5.81
N ARG A 70 12.51 2.36 5.88
CA ARG A 70 13.15 1.83 7.09
C ARG A 70 14.23 2.80 7.58
N SER A 71 14.38 2.86 8.89
CA SER A 71 15.45 3.51 9.60
C SER A 71 16.01 2.49 10.57
N ASP A 72 17.31 2.17 10.48
CA ASP A 72 17.97 1.14 11.29
C ASP A 72 17.19 -0.19 11.35
N ASP A 73 16.77 -0.68 10.17
CA ASP A 73 15.96 -1.89 9.98
C ASP A 73 14.53 -1.84 10.53
N VAL A 74 14.12 -0.76 11.21
CA VAL A 74 12.76 -0.55 11.70
C VAL A 74 11.91 0.14 10.64
N VAL A 75 10.67 -0.29 10.45
CA VAL A 75 9.72 0.38 9.56
C VAL A 75 9.30 1.71 10.19
N VAL A 76 9.56 2.81 9.48
CA VAL A 76 9.23 4.18 9.90
C VAL A 76 8.26 4.87 8.94
N GLY A 77 7.98 4.26 7.81
CA GLY A 77 7.02 4.77 6.84
C GLY A 77 6.46 3.68 5.95
N LEU A 78 5.17 3.82 5.63
CA LEU A 78 4.46 2.97 4.69
C LEU A 78 3.50 3.82 3.88
N ALA A 79 3.50 3.62 2.57
CA ALA A 79 2.51 4.23 1.68
C ALA A 79 1.95 3.20 0.71
N THR A 80 0.65 3.25 0.51
CA THR A 80 -0.07 2.42 -0.43
C THR A 80 -0.92 3.27 -1.36
N TRP A 81 -1.14 2.79 -2.58
CA TRP A 81 -2.02 3.45 -3.52
C TRP A 81 -2.71 2.43 -4.42
N PHE A 82 -3.87 2.85 -4.95
CA PHE A 82 -4.52 2.18 -6.06
C PHE A 82 -4.22 2.93 -7.36
N ARG A 83 -4.30 2.23 -8.48
CA ARG A 83 -4.24 2.82 -9.80
C ARG A 83 -5.34 2.22 -10.66
N TRP A 84 -6.24 3.07 -11.17
CA TRP A 84 -7.45 2.65 -11.85
C TRP A 84 -7.71 3.46 -13.12
N ARG A 85 -8.52 2.89 -14.00
CA ARG A 85 -9.15 3.64 -15.08
C ARG A 85 -10.33 4.43 -14.54
N LYS A 86 -10.57 5.60 -15.10
CA LYS A 86 -11.61 6.52 -14.62
C LYS A 86 -13.01 5.96 -14.77
N ASP A 87 -13.27 5.19 -15.80
CA ASP A 87 -14.55 4.52 -16.09
C ASP A 87 -14.82 3.30 -15.19
N GLU A 88 -13.81 2.76 -14.53
CA GLU A 88 -13.93 1.62 -13.62
C GLU A 88 -14.22 2.01 -12.16
N VAL A 89 -14.11 3.29 -11.83
CA VAL A 89 -14.33 3.80 -10.46
C VAL A 89 -15.67 4.52 -10.40
N PRO A 90 -16.75 3.85 -9.98
CA PRO A 90 -18.08 4.46 -9.93
C PRO A 90 -18.18 5.54 -8.86
N SER A 91 -17.38 5.44 -7.81
CA SER A 91 -17.32 6.37 -6.69
C SER A 91 -15.91 6.36 -6.10
N LEU A 92 -15.44 7.52 -5.63
CA LEU A 92 -14.21 7.64 -4.85
C LEU A 92 -14.50 7.61 -3.33
N SER A 93 -15.65 7.03 -2.94
CA SER A 93 -15.95 6.79 -1.53
C SER A 93 -14.95 5.81 -0.93
N PRO A 94 -14.26 6.18 0.16
CA PRO A 94 -13.32 5.29 0.82
C PRO A 94 -13.93 3.93 1.17
N GLU A 95 -15.16 3.92 1.68
CA GLU A 95 -15.84 2.68 2.08
C GLU A 95 -16.02 1.71 0.91
N GLU A 96 -16.47 2.20 -0.25
CA GLU A 96 -16.66 1.36 -1.45
C GLU A 96 -15.33 0.85 -1.99
N ILE A 97 -14.30 1.71 -2.03
CA ILE A 97 -12.96 1.36 -2.50
C ILE A 97 -12.38 0.21 -1.69
N PHE A 98 -12.59 0.22 -0.37
CA PHE A 98 -12.01 -0.80 0.49
C PHE A 98 -12.81 -2.09 0.55
N GLN A 99 -14.12 -2.02 0.37
CA GLN A 99 -14.96 -3.20 0.30
C GLN A 99 -14.80 -3.94 -1.03
N ASN A 100 -14.70 -3.19 -2.12
CA ASN A 100 -14.61 -3.73 -3.48
C ASN A 100 -13.62 -2.89 -4.31
N PRO A 101 -12.30 -3.03 -4.08
CA PRO A 101 -11.33 -2.28 -4.84
C PRO A 101 -11.43 -2.64 -6.33
N PRO A 102 -11.49 -1.63 -7.23
CA PRO A 102 -11.40 -1.88 -8.65
C PRO A 102 -10.10 -2.61 -9.01
N PRO A 103 -10.05 -3.35 -10.13
CA PRO A 103 -8.83 -4.03 -10.55
C PRO A 103 -7.68 -3.04 -10.76
N PHE A 104 -6.47 -3.43 -10.35
CA PHE A 104 -5.27 -2.64 -10.62
C PHE A 104 -5.05 -2.48 -12.13
N ARG A 105 -4.77 -1.25 -12.57
CA ARG A 105 -4.48 -0.89 -13.96
C ARG A 105 -3.18 -0.11 -14.05
N ALA A 106 -2.16 -0.70 -14.63
CA ALA A 106 -0.86 -0.04 -14.82
C ALA A 106 -0.95 1.22 -15.71
N ASP A 107 -1.94 1.26 -16.61
CA ASP A 107 -2.26 2.37 -17.52
C ASP A 107 -3.40 3.27 -17.00
N GLY A 108 -3.81 3.13 -15.74
CA GLY A 108 -4.90 3.90 -15.16
C GLY A 108 -4.59 5.39 -15.07
N GLU A 109 -5.64 6.22 -15.22
CA GLU A 109 -5.55 7.69 -15.17
C GLU A 109 -5.74 8.26 -13.77
N ILE A 110 -6.20 7.44 -12.82
CA ILE A 110 -6.42 7.82 -11.43
C ILE A 110 -5.45 7.08 -10.53
N ILE A 111 -4.73 7.82 -9.69
CA ILE A 111 -4.00 7.30 -8.54
C ILE A 111 -4.74 7.72 -7.27
N TYR A 112 -5.03 6.76 -6.41
CA TYR A 112 -5.66 6.98 -5.12
C TYR A 112 -4.72 6.54 -4.00
N LEU A 113 -4.15 7.52 -3.27
CA LEU A 113 -3.34 7.26 -2.08
C LEU A 113 -4.26 6.78 -0.97
N SER A 114 -4.11 5.51 -0.61
CA SER A 114 -4.97 4.86 0.38
C SER A 114 -4.46 5.04 1.80
N ASP A 115 -3.24 4.62 2.07
CA ASP A 115 -2.59 4.81 3.35
C ASP A 115 -1.25 5.50 3.20
N VAL A 116 -0.97 6.45 4.08
CA VAL A 116 0.34 7.08 4.21
C VAL A 116 0.61 7.25 5.70
N VAL A 117 1.45 6.37 6.24
CA VAL A 117 1.86 6.35 7.64
C VAL A 117 3.33 6.72 7.73
N ALA A 118 3.67 7.70 8.54
CA ALA A 118 5.04 8.12 8.79
C ALA A 118 5.22 8.40 10.29
N THR A 119 6.17 7.74 10.92
CA THR A 119 6.47 7.87 12.35
C THR A 119 7.69 8.75 12.64
N GLU A 120 8.52 8.99 11.62
CA GLU A 120 9.73 9.83 11.73
C GLU A 120 9.69 11.00 10.78
N ALA A 121 10.38 12.09 11.17
CA ALA A 121 10.60 13.25 10.33
C ALA A 121 11.37 12.85 9.06
N GLY A 122 10.88 13.23 7.91
CA GLY A 122 11.50 12.90 6.62
C GLY A 122 11.01 11.60 5.98
N ALA A 123 10.40 10.66 6.71
CA ALA A 123 9.85 9.44 6.14
C ALA A 123 8.78 9.74 5.09
N PHE A 124 7.91 10.72 5.32
CA PHE A 124 6.91 11.17 4.34
C PHE A 124 7.56 11.68 3.05
N ASN A 125 8.59 12.52 3.14
CA ASN A 125 9.29 13.03 1.96
C ASN A 125 10.01 11.91 1.20
N ALA A 126 10.62 10.96 1.91
CA ALA A 126 11.25 9.79 1.30
C ALA A 126 10.23 8.93 0.54
N MET A 127 9.05 8.71 1.13
CA MET A 127 7.96 8.00 0.46
C MET A 127 7.47 8.73 -0.80
N MET A 128 7.28 10.05 -0.74
CA MET A 128 6.82 10.83 -1.91
C MET A 128 7.83 10.82 -3.05
N LYS A 129 9.13 10.90 -2.74
CA LYS A 129 10.19 10.76 -3.76
C LYS A 129 10.22 9.37 -4.38
N ALA A 130 10.11 8.33 -3.57
CA ALA A 130 10.05 6.95 -4.05
C ALA A 130 8.77 6.68 -4.87
N PHE A 131 7.63 7.23 -4.46
CA PHE A 131 6.38 7.19 -5.19
C PHE A 131 6.50 7.83 -6.59
N ALA A 132 7.06 9.04 -6.66
CA ALA A 132 7.27 9.75 -7.91
C ALA A 132 8.20 8.98 -8.87
N LYS A 133 9.26 8.36 -8.33
CA LYS A 133 10.16 7.52 -9.12
C LYS A 133 9.47 6.27 -9.67
N LYS A 134 8.57 5.69 -8.90
CA LYS A 134 7.83 4.48 -9.27
C LYS A 134 6.67 4.76 -10.23
N ASN A 135 6.13 5.96 -10.19
CA ASN A 135 5.04 6.43 -11.05
C ASN A 135 5.49 7.69 -11.78
N PRO A 136 6.36 7.60 -12.80
CA PRO A 136 6.97 8.79 -13.42
C PRO A 136 5.95 9.69 -14.13
N ASP A 137 4.80 9.16 -14.49
CA ASP A 137 3.67 9.86 -15.12
C ASP A 137 2.67 10.47 -14.12
N TYR A 138 2.92 10.34 -12.81
CA TYR A 138 1.96 10.74 -11.78
C TYR A 138 1.54 12.22 -11.87
N ALA A 139 2.40 13.08 -12.41
CA ALA A 139 2.13 14.51 -12.55
C ALA A 139 1.02 14.83 -13.57
N ASP A 140 0.79 13.91 -14.52
CA ASP A 140 -0.21 14.02 -15.58
C ASP A 140 -1.52 13.30 -15.22
N LEU A 141 -1.55 12.62 -14.06
CA LEU A 141 -2.68 11.84 -13.59
C LEU A 141 -3.50 12.58 -12.54
N GLU A 142 -4.74 12.14 -12.35
CA GLU A 142 -5.54 12.60 -11.22
C GLU A 142 -5.06 11.90 -9.94
N LEU A 143 -4.65 12.69 -8.96
CA LEU A 143 -4.20 12.21 -7.67
C LEU A 143 -5.27 12.46 -6.61
N TRP A 144 -5.77 11.39 -6.03
CA TRP A 144 -6.79 11.39 -4.99
C TRP A 144 -6.31 10.74 -3.70
N GLY A 145 -7.04 10.94 -2.64
CA GLY A 145 -6.87 10.25 -1.36
C GLY A 145 -8.02 10.52 -0.44
N SER A 146 -7.95 9.99 0.77
CA SER A 146 -8.94 10.22 1.82
C SER A 146 -8.43 11.21 2.84
N ARG A 147 -9.34 12.03 3.35
CA ARG A 147 -9.07 12.93 4.45
C ARG A 147 -10.17 12.87 5.50
N LEU A 148 -9.77 12.58 6.74
CA LEU A 148 -10.65 12.66 7.89
C LEU A 148 -10.90 14.14 8.25
N SER A 149 -12.16 14.53 8.30
CA SER A 149 -12.55 15.84 8.82
C SER A 149 -12.52 15.79 10.35
N LYS A 150 -11.62 16.55 10.96
CA LYS A 150 -11.56 16.67 12.44
C LYS A 150 -12.85 17.23 13.03
N LYS A 151 -13.61 18.01 12.26
CA LYS A 151 -14.86 18.65 12.72
C LYS A 151 -16.04 17.68 12.73
N THR A 152 -16.12 16.77 11.75
CA THR A 152 -17.29 15.90 11.55
C THR A 152 -17.01 14.43 11.82
N GLY A 153 -15.73 14.05 11.96
CA GLY A 153 -15.34 12.64 12.05
C GLY A 153 -15.57 11.82 10.78
N VAL A 154 -15.95 12.48 9.67
CA VAL A 154 -16.26 11.80 8.42
C VAL A 154 -15.05 11.83 7.48
N THR A 155 -14.69 10.69 6.96
CA THR A 155 -13.67 10.56 5.90
C THR A 155 -14.32 10.83 4.53
N ARG A 156 -13.67 11.66 3.72
CA ARG A 156 -14.13 12.01 2.39
C ARG A 156 -12.99 11.94 1.37
N PRO A 157 -13.28 11.64 0.09
CA PRO A 157 -12.29 11.73 -0.96
C PRO A 157 -11.86 13.18 -1.19
N VAL A 158 -10.58 13.37 -1.43
CA VAL A 158 -9.99 14.68 -1.71
C VAL A 158 -9.06 14.55 -2.92
N LYS A 159 -9.24 15.42 -3.91
CA LYS A 159 -8.29 15.54 -5.02
C LYS A 159 -7.10 16.38 -4.55
N TYR A 160 -5.91 15.83 -4.67
CA TYR A 160 -4.69 16.55 -4.31
C TYR A 160 -4.31 17.57 -5.40
N THR A 161 -3.94 18.75 -4.96
CA THR A 161 -3.44 19.82 -5.82
C THR A 161 -1.91 19.73 -5.99
N ARG A 162 -1.37 20.61 -6.86
CA ARG A 162 0.06 20.69 -7.24
C ARG A 162 1.09 20.54 -6.11
N ARG A 163 0.77 20.86 -4.85
CA ARG A 163 1.75 20.78 -3.74
C ARG A 163 2.30 19.40 -3.47
N LEU A 164 1.49 18.35 -3.65
CA LEU A 164 1.96 16.97 -3.47
C LEU A 164 2.83 16.54 -4.65
N VAL A 165 2.48 17.02 -5.84
CA VAL A 165 3.24 16.81 -7.08
C VAL A 165 4.63 17.46 -6.96
N ASP A 166 4.72 18.64 -6.37
CA ASP A 166 5.99 19.38 -6.22
C ASP A 166 6.91 18.77 -5.15
N LEU A 167 6.37 18.06 -4.13
CA LEU A 167 7.17 17.34 -3.15
C LEU A 167 7.96 16.17 -3.75
N GLY A 168 7.42 15.52 -4.77
CA GLY A 168 8.10 14.44 -5.47
C GLY A 168 9.19 14.90 -6.43
N ARG A 169 9.20 16.20 -6.82
CA ARG A 169 10.15 16.78 -7.76
C ARG A 169 11.38 17.41 -7.11
N LYS A 170 11.35 17.63 -5.79
CA LYS A 170 12.46 18.16 -4.98
C LYS A 170 13.25 17.04 -4.34
#